data_d7e7f2753880e8f36d5d59a411005d68
#
_entry.id   d7e7f2753880e8f36d5d59a411005d68
#
_cell.length_a   1.000
_cell.length_b   1.000
_cell.length_c   1.000
_cell.angle_alpha   90.00
_cell.angle_beta   90.00
_cell.angle_gamma   90.00
#
_symmetry.space_group_name_H-M   'P 1'
#
loop_
_entity.id
_entity.type
_entity.pdbx_description
1 polymer ?
#
loop_
_entity_poly.entity_id
_entity_poly.type
_entity_poly.pdbx_seq_one_letter_code
_entity_poly.pdbx_strand_id
1 'polypeptide(L)'
;LHLVQAALTAIETGSQSLRWAKERPWRTDTHVWMEHGVVTVDLHDLNAAWTKKVVDGVAEIADRLGSGGLIFVTGRGRHSIGVPVLRQVVGGRLLRFERERGWRQRDIGSGRMLLVVDEGRIPKRYREGTPLWIAGFFLAFVIAAAWSLPLEVGLPLLGVAGWFAWAVRRAGTSVSHPHGDEG
;
A
#
# COMPACT_ATOMS: atom_id res chain seq x y z
N LEU A 1 2.57 -13.25 12.85
CA LEU A 1 1.57 -13.98 12.06
C LEU A 1 0.57 -14.73 12.95
N HIS A 2 1.02 -15.49 13.97
CA HIS A 2 0.13 -16.25 14.88
C HIS A 2 -0.96 -15.41 15.55
N LEU A 3 -0.67 -14.18 15.96
CA LEU A 3 -1.68 -13.27 16.54
C LEU A 3 -2.79 -12.95 15.55
N VAL A 4 -2.45 -12.74 14.28
CA VAL A 4 -3.45 -12.50 13.22
C VAL A 4 -4.29 -13.74 13.00
N GLN A 5 -3.67 -14.91 12.91
CA GLN A 5 -4.36 -16.17 12.73
C GLN A 5 -5.34 -16.43 13.87
N ALA A 6 -4.91 -16.26 15.13
CA ALA A 6 -5.79 -16.42 16.29
C ALA A 6 -6.98 -15.45 16.27
N ALA A 7 -6.74 -14.17 15.95
CA ALA A 7 -7.81 -13.16 15.88
C ALA A 7 -8.82 -13.44 14.75
N LEU A 8 -8.39 -14.10 13.68
CA LEU A 8 -9.23 -14.34 12.49
C LEU A 8 -9.90 -15.72 12.47
N THR A 9 -9.53 -16.63 13.36
CA THR A 9 -10.08 -18.01 13.37
C THR A 9 -11.61 -18.03 13.49
N ALA A 10 -12.19 -17.18 14.34
CA ALA A 10 -13.65 -17.10 14.49
C ALA A 10 -14.33 -16.57 13.21
N ILE A 11 -13.66 -15.66 12.50
CA ILE A 11 -14.14 -15.08 11.24
C ILE A 11 -14.10 -16.13 10.13
N GLU A 12 -13.00 -16.89 10.05
CA GLU A 12 -12.84 -17.99 9.09
C GLU A 12 -13.99 -19.00 9.21
N THR A 13 -14.28 -19.47 10.42
CA THR A 13 -15.39 -20.41 10.68
C THR A 13 -16.74 -19.85 10.25
N GLY A 14 -16.99 -18.55 10.51
CA GLY A 14 -18.23 -17.90 10.09
C GLY A 14 -18.34 -17.72 8.58
N SER A 15 -17.23 -17.44 7.88
CA SER A 15 -17.23 -17.25 6.43
C SER A 15 -17.57 -18.51 5.65
N GLN A 16 -17.24 -19.69 6.18
CA GLN A 16 -17.55 -20.99 5.57
C GLN A 16 -19.06 -21.28 5.49
N SER A 17 -19.89 -20.56 6.22
CA SER A 17 -21.35 -20.69 6.15
C SER A 17 -21.98 -20.05 4.90
N LEU A 18 -21.27 -19.21 4.18
CA LEU A 18 -21.75 -18.54 2.98
C LEU A 18 -21.75 -19.47 1.77
N ARG A 19 -22.77 -19.35 0.91
CA ARG A 19 -22.98 -20.24 -0.25
C ARG A 19 -21.76 -20.34 -1.16
N TRP A 20 -21.16 -19.22 -1.50
CA TRP A 20 -19.99 -19.16 -2.38
C TRP A 20 -18.68 -19.57 -1.65
N ALA A 21 -18.62 -19.45 -0.33
CA ALA A 21 -17.47 -19.89 0.49
C ALA A 21 -17.35 -21.42 0.58
N LYS A 22 -18.39 -22.19 0.16
CA LYS A 22 -18.31 -23.66 0.11
C LYS A 22 -17.32 -24.14 -0.97
N GLU A 23 -17.21 -23.41 -2.08
CA GLU A 23 -16.31 -23.75 -3.18
C GLU A 23 -14.89 -23.22 -2.93
N ARG A 24 -14.77 -22.03 -2.36
CA ARG A 24 -13.49 -21.37 -2.05
C ARG A 24 -13.58 -20.69 -0.69
N PRO A 25 -13.46 -21.45 0.40
CA PRO A 25 -13.56 -20.88 1.74
C PRO A 25 -12.38 -19.94 1.99
N TRP A 26 -12.66 -18.77 2.54
CA TRP A 26 -11.61 -17.87 3.01
C TRP A 26 -10.91 -18.50 4.20
N ARG A 27 -9.58 -18.60 4.15
CA ARG A 27 -8.75 -19.26 5.16
C ARG A 27 -7.55 -18.41 5.50
N THR A 28 -7.19 -18.36 6.77
CA THR A 28 -6.05 -17.57 7.25
C THR A 28 -4.72 -18.09 6.74
N ASP A 29 -4.58 -19.39 6.51
CA ASP A 29 -3.35 -20.01 6.00
C ASP A 29 -3.06 -19.65 4.53
N THR A 30 -4.08 -19.36 3.74
CA THR A 30 -3.96 -19.03 2.32
C THR A 30 -4.13 -17.55 2.00
N HIS A 31 -4.91 -16.83 2.84
CA HIS A 31 -5.26 -15.43 2.57
C HIS A 31 -4.53 -14.42 3.48
N VAL A 32 -3.68 -14.91 4.41
CA VAL A 32 -2.90 -14.04 5.29
C VAL A 32 -1.44 -14.47 5.30
N TRP A 33 -0.55 -13.58 4.84
CA TRP A 33 0.88 -13.86 4.77
C TRP A 33 1.72 -12.63 5.14
N MET A 34 3.02 -12.83 5.28
CA MET A 34 3.99 -11.74 5.42
C MET A 34 4.57 -11.41 4.05
N GLU A 35 4.49 -10.16 3.66
CA GLU A 35 5.12 -9.65 2.44
C GLU A 35 6.09 -8.51 2.79
N HIS A 36 7.37 -8.76 2.58
CA HIS A 36 8.43 -7.76 2.88
C HIS A 36 8.35 -7.16 4.30
N GLY A 37 7.99 -7.99 5.28
CA GLY A 37 7.88 -7.55 6.67
C GLY A 37 6.56 -6.84 7.04
N VAL A 38 5.60 -6.80 6.13
CA VAL A 38 4.25 -6.27 6.38
C VAL A 38 3.24 -7.41 6.29
N VAL A 39 2.29 -7.44 7.22
CA VAL A 39 1.18 -8.41 7.17
C VAL A 39 0.26 -8.04 6.02
N THR A 40 0.03 -8.99 5.12
CA THR A 40 -0.86 -8.84 3.97
C THR A 40 -2.07 -9.75 4.16
N VAL A 41 -3.26 -9.19 3.94
CA VAL A 41 -4.55 -9.89 4.09
C VAL A 41 -5.32 -9.77 2.79
N ASP A 42 -5.59 -10.91 2.16
CA ASP A 42 -6.41 -10.98 0.96
C ASP A 42 -7.89 -11.09 1.33
N LEU A 43 -8.69 -10.17 0.81
CA LEU A 43 -10.11 -10.02 1.11
C LEU A 43 -11.02 -10.36 -0.09
N HIS A 44 -10.43 -10.74 -1.25
CA HIS A 44 -11.19 -10.82 -2.50
C HIS A 44 -12.30 -11.88 -2.47
N ASP A 45 -12.19 -12.91 -1.64
CA ASP A 45 -13.19 -13.97 -1.47
C ASP A 45 -14.22 -13.67 -0.35
N LEU A 46 -14.14 -12.50 0.29
CA LEU A 46 -15.07 -12.08 1.32
C LEU A 46 -16.17 -11.16 0.77
N ASN A 47 -17.37 -11.25 1.36
CA ASN A 47 -18.38 -10.22 1.17
C ASN A 47 -18.10 -8.98 2.03
N ALA A 48 -18.86 -7.90 1.80
CA ALA A 48 -18.65 -6.63 2.49
C ALA A 48 -18.75 -6.71 4.03
N ALA A 49 -19.64 -7.57 4.55
CA ALA A 49 -19.84 -7.71 5.99
C ALA A 49 -18.65 -8.42 6.67
N TRP A 50 -18.17 -9.50 6.07
CA TRP A 50 -16.99 -10.23 6.55
C TRP A 50 -15.71 -9.44 6.35
N THR A 51 -15.58 -8.71 5.23
CA THR A 51 -14.46 -7.79 5.00
C THR A 51 -14.32 -6.78 6.14
N LYS A 52 -15.42 -6.17 6.60
CA LYS A 52 -15.39 -5.25 7.74
C LYS A 52 -14.85 -5.94 9.00
N LYS A 53 -15.36 -7.14 9.32
CA LYS A 53 -14.91 -7.89 10.51
C LYS A 53 -13.43 -8.24 10.44
N VAL A 54 -12.93 -8.68 9.27
CA VAL A 54 -11.50 -9.01 9.09
C VAL A 54 -10.65 -7.77 9.25
N VAL A 55 -11.00 -6.67 8.59
CA VAL A 55 -10.25 -5.40 8.66
C VAL A 55 -10.20 -4.90 10.10
N ASP A 56 -11.34 -4.89 10.81
CA ASP A 56 -11.40 -4.45 12.19
C ASP A 56 -10.57 -5.37 13.12
N GLY A 57 -10.74 -6.68 13.01
CA GLY A 57 -10.02 -7.64 13.86
C GLY A 57 -8.51 -7.59 13.69
N VAL A 58 -8.01 -7.42 12.44
CA VAL A 58 -6.56 -7.27 12.20
C VAL A 58 -6.05 -5.91 12.66
N ALA A 59 -6.82 -4.83 12.44
CA ALA A 59 -6.45 -3.49 12.86
C ALA A 59 -6.38 -3.35 14.39
N GLU A 60 -7.25 -4.03 15.14
CA GLU A 60 -7.21 -4.02 16.61
C GLU A 60 -5.91 -4.56 17.19
N ILE A 61 -5.27 -5.50 16.48
CA ILE A 61 -4.01 -6.10 16.93
C ILE A 61 -2.78 -5.50 16.21
N ALA A 62 -2.98 -4.54 15.31
CA ALA A 62 -1.92 -3.98 14.48
C ALA A 62 -0.72 -3.44 15.28
N ASP A 63 -0.99 -2.77 16.41
CA ASP A 63 0.06 -2.24 17.30
C ASP A 63 0.95 -3.34 17.88
N ARG A 64 0.42 -4.57 18.02
CA ARG A 64 1.14 -5.73 18.58
C ARG A 64 1.92 -6.50 17.52
N LEU A 65 1.64 -6.28 16.24
CA LEU A 65 2.29 -7.03 15.16
C LEU A 65 3.73 -6.59 14.90
N GLY A 66 4.11 -5.39 15.32
CA GLY A 66 5.46 -4.85 15.13
C GLY A 66 5.84 -4.60 13.66
N SER A 67 4.92 -4.81 12.72
CA SER A 67 5.18 -4.74 11.28
C SER A 67 5.13 -3.33 10.68
N GLY A 68 4.80 -2.32 11.48
CA GLY A 68 4.65 -0.94 11.02
C GLY A 68 3.41 -0.68 10.14
N GLY A 69 2.75 -1.72 9.62
CA GLY A 69 1.55 -1.55 8.80
C GLY A 69 0.89 -2.86 8.39
N LEU A 70 -0.23 -2.72 7.68
CA LEU A 70 -1.06 -3.82 7.15
C LEU A 70 -1.38 -3.55 5.68
N ILE A 71 -1.33 -4.56 4.84
CA ILE A 71 -1.78 -4.49 3.45
C ILE A 71 -3.08 -5.28 3.31
N PHE A 72 -4.09 -4.64 2.73
CA PHE A 72 -5.37 -5.26 2.40
C PHE A 72 -5.50 -5.39 0.88
N VAL A 73 -5.67 -6.61 0.38
CA VAL A 73 -5.87 -6.90 -1.04
C VAL A 73 -7.37 -7.01 -1.29
N THR A 74 -7.92 -6.06 -2.06
CA THR A 74 -9.36 -5.99 -2.38
C THR A 74 -9.69 -6.50 -3.78
N GLY A 75 -8.66 -6.89 -4.53
CA GLY A 75 -8.79 -7.23 -5.94
C GLY A 75 -8.96 -6.01 -6.85
N ARG A 76 -8.77 -6.23 -8.15
CA ARG A 76 -8.85 -5.17 -9.19
C ARG A 76 -10.28 -4.87 -9.66
N GLY A 77 -11.27 -5.59 -9.14
CA GLY A 77 -12.66 -5.42 -9.56
C GLY A 77 -12.96 -5.79 -11.02
N ARG A 78 -12.09 -6.59 -11.67
CA ARG A 78 -12.25 -6.98 -13.09
C ARG A 78 -13.59 -7.67 -13.40
N HIS A 79 -14.19 -8.29 -12.41
CA HIS A 79 -15.47 -9.00 -12.51
C HIS A 79 -16.63 -8.22 -11.87
N SER A 80 -16.38 -7.01 -11.38
CA SER A 80 -17.40 -6.17 -10.77
C SER A 80 -17.98 -5.22 -11.81
N ILE A 81 -19.31 -5.23 -11.97
CA ILE A 81 -20.03 -4.21 -12.74
C ILE A 81 -20.07 -2.95 -11.86
N GLY A 82 -19.25 -1.94 -12.16
CA GLY A 82 -19.17 -0.69 -11.39
C GLY A 82 -17.96 -0.60 -10.46
N VAL A 83 -18.04 0.27 -9.44
CA VAL A 83 -16.93 0.50 -8.49
C VAL A 83 -16.75 -0.72 -7.59
N PRO A 84 -15.52 -1.22 -7.40
CA PRO A 84 -15.24 -2.38 -6.57
C PRO A 84 -15.73 -2.17 -5.13
N VAL A 85 -16.78 -2.89 -4.72
CA VAL A 85 -17.43 -2.73 -3.40
C VAL A 85 -16.45 -2.92 -2.25
N LEU A 86 -15.57 -3.94 -2.34
CA LEU A 86 -14.61 -4.23 -1.28
C LEU A 86 -13.63 -3.09 -1.05
N ARG A 87 -13.17 -2.43 -2.11
CA ARG A 87 -12.28 -1.28 -2.01
C ARG A 87 -12.93 -0.11 -1.26
N GLN A 88 -14.22 0.17 -1.52
CA GLN A 88 -14.96 1.20 -0.79
C GLN A 88 -15.13 0.84 0.68
N VAL A 89 -15.48 -0.42 0.96
CA VAL A 89 -15.65 -0.92 2.33
C VAL A 89 -14.36 -0.82 3.12
N VAL A 90 -13.25 -1.29 2.55
CA VAL A 90 -11.92 -1.21 3.17
C VAL A 90 -11.52 0.25 3.37
N GLY A 91 -11.57 1.07 2.32
CA GLY A 91 -11.23 2.50 2.41
C GLY A 91 -12.00 3.24 3.51
N GLY A 92 -13.32 3.01 3.60
CA GLY A 92 -14.15 3.59 4.65
C GLY A 92 -13.73 3.15 6.07
N ARG A 93 -13.31 1.88 6.25
CA ARG A 93 -12.80 1.39 7.55
C ARG A 93 -11.42 1.97 7.87
N LEU A 94 -10.53 2.04 6.89
CA LEU A 94 -9.19 2.61 7.08
C LEU A 94 -9.25 4.11 7.41
N LEU A 95 -10.14 4.88 6.79
CA LEU A 95 -10.41 6.29 7.13
C LEU A 95 -10.88 6.45 8.58
N ARG A 96 -11.63 5.51 9.10
CA ARG A 96 -12.01 5.51 10.51
C ARG A 96 -10.79 5.39 11.42
N PHE A 97 -9.90 4.42 11.17
CA PHE A 97 -8.66 4.26 11.94
C PHE A 97 -7.71 5.46 11.81
N GLU A 98 -7.67 6.09 10.64
CA GLU A 98 -6.93 7.34 10.43
C GLU A 98 -7.42 8.44 11.39
N ARG A 99 -8.74 8.61 11.54
CA ARG A 99 -9.33 9.60 12.44
C ARG A 99 -9.18 9.26 13.92
N GLU A 100 -9.38 7.98 14.28
CA GLU A 100 -9.40 7.51 15.67
C GLU A 100 -8.00 7.30 16.24
N ARG A 101 -7.04 6.87 15.42
CA ARG A 101 -5.70 6.44 15.87
C ARG A 101 -4.55 7.23 15.24
N GLY A 102 -4.83 8.15 14.32
CA GLY A 102 -3.80 8.92 13.61
C GLY A 102 -2.99 8.08 12.61
N TRP A 103 -3.45 6.87 12.28
CA TRP A 103 -2.82 6.03 11.27
C TRP A 103 -3.03 6.63 9.88
N ARG A 104 -2.31 6.17 8.87
CA ARG A 104 -2.44 6.69 7.50
C ARG A 104 -2.83 5.58 6.54
N GLN A 105 -3.78 5.86 5.68
CA GLN A 105 -4.07 4.96 4.57
C GLN A 105 -3.36 5.40 3.29
N ARG A 106 -2.91 4.42 2.49
CA ARG A 106 -2.32 4.64 1.17
C ARG A 106 -2.85 3.64 0.18
N ASP A 107 -3.13 4.10 -1.03
CA ASP A 107 -3.37 3.22 -2.16
C ASP A 107 -2.01 2.88 -2.79
N ILE A 108 -1.65 1.61 -2.76
CA ILE A 108 -0.39 1.13 -3.34
C ILE A 108 -0.59 0.48 -4.73
N GLY A 109 -1.76 0.70 -5.32
CA GLY A 109 -2.08 0.20 -6.66
C GLY A 109 -2.52 -1.27 -6.69
N SER A 110 -2.90 -1.74 -7.87
CA SER A 110 -3.27 -3.15 -8.11
C SER A 110 -4.37 -3.71 -7.19
N GLY A 111 -5.28 -2.86 -6.70
CA GLY A 111 -6.34 -3.28 -5.78
C GLY A 111 -5.83 -3.55 -4.36
N ARG A 112 -4.75 -2.91 -3.95
CA ARG A 112 -4.11 -3.08 -2.64
C ARG A 112 -4.12 -1.75 -1.89
N MET A 113 -4.48 -1.81 -0.61
CA MET A 113 -4.51 -0.67 0.29
C MET A 113 -3.61 -0.93 1.48
N LEU A 114 -2.75 0.01 1.81
CA LEU A 114 -1.84 -0.04 2.93
C LEU A 114 -2.39 0.81 4.07
N LEU A 115 -2.47 0.25 5.27
CA LEU A 115 -2.66 0.97 6.52
C LEU A 115 -1.31 1.12 7.21
N VAL A 116 -0.82 2.33 7.34
CA VAL A 116 0.43 2.67 8.03
C VAL A 116 0.12 2.91 9.50
N VAL A 117 0.66 2.06 10.35
CA VAL A 117 0.53 2.14 11.82
C VAL A 117 1.72 2.91 12.40
N ASP A 118 2.93 2.58 11.94
CA ASP A 118 4.17 3.22 12.35
C ASP A 118 5.06 3.46 11.12
N GLU A 119 5.22 4.73 10.74
CA GLU A 119 6.00 5.13 9.58
C GLU A 119 7.49 4.73 9.70
N GLY A 120 8.02 4.72 10.90
CA GLY A 120 9.41 4.35 11.18
C GLY A 120 9.69 2.87 10.90
N ARG A 121 8.71 2.01 11.11
CA ARG A 121 8.82 0.56 10.96
C ARG A 121 8.41 0.04 9.58
N ILE A 122 7.75 0.86 8.78
CA ILE A 122 7.36 0.45 7.44
C ILE A 122 8.59 0.27 6.53
N PRO A 123 8.65 -0.79 5.72
CA PRO A 123 9.71 -0.99 4.74
C PRO A 123 9.82 0.18 3.77
N LYS A 124 11.06 0.54 3.39
CA LYS A 124 11.35 1.70 2.51
C LYS A 124 10.52 1.71 1.21
N ARG A 125 10.20 0.54 0.65
CA ARG A 125 9.39 0.42 -0.57
C ARG A 125 7.96 0.94 -0.43
N TYR A 126 7.42 1.00 0.79
CA TYR A 126 6.07 1.48 1.10
C TYR A 126 6.06 2.88 1.72
N ARG A 127 7.24 3.45 2.00
CA ARG A 127 7.34 4.84 2.45
C ARG A 127 6.99 5.76 1.28
N GLU A 128 6.40 6.90 1.60
CA GLU A 128 6.22 7.93 0.59
C GLU A 128 7.59 8.36 0.07
N GLY A 129 7.83 8.19 -1.22
CA GLY A 129 8.94 8.83 -1.89
C GLY A 129 8.76 10.35 -1.81
N THR A 130 9.85 11.10 -1.88
CA THR A 130 9.78 12.55 -2.02
C THR A 130 8.81 12.89 -3.15
N PRO A 131 7.73 13.66 -2.89
CA PRO A 131 6.75 13.96 -3.93
C PRO A 131 7.44 14.53 -5.16
N LEU A 132 7.13 14.00 -6.33
CA LEU A 132 7.74 14.40 -7.62
C LEU A 132 7.66 15.91 -7.86
N TRP A 133 6.64 16.58 -7.31
CA TRP A 133 6.50 18.03 -7.42
C TRP A 133 7.59 18.80 -6.64
N ILE A 134 8.08 18.26 -5.50
CA ILE A 134 9.22 18.86 -4.76
C ILE A 134 10.48 18.76 -5.62
N ALA A 135 10.75 17.59 -6.21
CA ALA A 135 11.87 17.42 -7.12
C ALA A 135 11.74 18.33 -8.35
N GLY A 136 10.54 18.47 -8.91
CA GLY A 136 10.24 19.38 -10.01
C GLY A 136 10.41 20.85 -9.62
N PHE A 137 10.00 21.25 -8.42
CA PHE A 137 10.17 22.60 -7.92
C PHE A 137 11.65 22.95 -7.70
N PHE A 138 12.44 22.05 -7.12
CA PHE A 138 13.88 22.23 -6.99
C PHE A 138 14.56 22.34 -8.34
N LEU A 139 14.19 21.50 -9.30
CA LEU A 139 14.74 21.55 -10.65
C LEU A 139 14.42 22.88 -11.33
N ALA A 140 13.15 23.34 -11.26
CA ALA A 140 12.74 24.63 -11.82
C ALA A 140 13.47 25.81 -11.16
N PHE A 141 13.66 25.76 -9.84
CA PHE A 141 14.40 26.78 -9.10
C PHE A 141 15.88 26.83 -9.52
N VAL A 142 16.52 25.67 -9.68
CA VAL A 142 17.94 25.60 -10.14
C VAL A 142 18.08 26.13 -11.56
N ILE A 143 17.13 25.80 -12.46
CA ILE A 143 17.13 26.31 -13.82
C ILE A 143 16.97 27.84 -13.81
N ALA A 144 16.01 28.38 -13.06
CA ALA A 144 15.78 29.82 -12.97
C ALA A 144 17.00 30.55 -12.38
N ALA A 145 17.63 29.98 -11.36
CA ALA A 145 18.84 30.53 -10.76
C ALA A 145 20.02 30.51 -11.76
N ALA A 146 20.18 29.43 -12.54
CA ALA A 146 21.22 29.31 -13.53
C ALA A 146 21.08 30.34 -14.67
N TRP A 147 19.84 30.73 -15.03
CA TRP A 147 19.58 31.75 -16.07
C TRP A 147 19.90 33.17 -15.57
N SER A 148 19.94 33.45 -14.29
CA SER A 148 20.26 34.74 -13.71
C SER A 148 21.74 34.93 -13.41
N LEU A 149 22.57 33.89 -13.60
CA LEU A 149 23.98 33.89 -13.29
C LEU A 149 24.86 33.99 -14.58
N PRO A 150 26.12 34.51 -14.49
CA PRO A 150 27.06 34.45 -15.58
C PRO A 150 27.26 33.01 -16.08
N LEU A 151 27.49 32.85 -17.38
CA LEU A 151 27.62 31.52 -18.04
C LEU A 151 28.61 30.58 -17.38
N GLU A 152 29.70 31.12 -16.82
CA GLU A 152 30.75 30.37 -16.12
C GLU A 152 30.22 29.64 -14.85
N VAL A 153 29.17 30.15 -14.22
CA VAL A 153 28.54 29.60 -13.03
C VAL A 153 27.26 28.86 -13.37
N GLY A 154 26.51 29.35 -14.35
CA GLY A 154 25.22 28.76 -14.75
C GLY A 154 25.35 27.38 -15.41
N LEU A 155 26.37 27.16 -16.24
CA LEU A 155 26.60 25.87 -16.91
C LEU A 155 26.86 24.69 -15.94
N PRO A 156 27.71 24.80 -14.91
CA PRO A 156 27.88 23.75 -13.94
C PRO A 156 26.59 23.42 -13.17
N LEU A 157 25.78 24.43 -12.82
CA LEU A 157 24.49 24.24 -12.13
C LEU A 157 23.49 23.48 -12.97
N LEU A 158 23.42 23.73 -14.28
CA LEU A 158 22.58 22.95 -15.19
C LEU A 158 23.03 21.50 -15.30
N GLY A 159 24.35 21.24 -15.25
CA GLY A 159 24.90 19.89 -15.20
C GLY A 159 24.46 19.11 -13.95
N VAL A 160 24.50 19.75 -12.78
CA VAL A 160 24.01 19.16 -11.52
C VAL A 160 22.51 18.91 -11.57
N ALA A 161 21.73 19.84 -12.12
CA ALA A 161 20.29 19.67 -12.28
C ALA A 161 19.94 18.51 -13.21
N GLY A 162 20.65 18.35 -14.32
CA GLY A 162 20.51 17.24 -15.26
C GLY A 162 20.84 15.89 -14.62
N TRP A 163 21.93 15.83 -13.85
CA TRP A 163 22.30 14.62 -13.09
C TRP A 163 21.25 14.25 -12.06
N PHE A 164 20.72 15.24 -11.32
CA PHE A 164 19.67 15.02 -10.32
C PHE A 164 18.37 14.52 -10.96
N ALA A 165 17.95 15.10 -12.09
CA ALA A 165 16.78 14.64 -12.83
C ALA A 165 16.94 13.19 -13.33
N TRP A 166 18.13 12.83 -13.81
CA TRP A 166 18.46 11.47 -14.21
C TRP A 166 18.42 10.49 -13.02
N ALA A 167 18.99 10.87 -11.87
CA ALA A 167 18.99 10.04 -10.66
C ALA A 167 17.58 9.79 -10.12
N VAL A 168 16.71 10.82 -10.11
CA VAL A 168 15.31 10.71 -9.70
C VAL A 168 14.53 9.80 -10.65
N ARG A 169 14.74 9.92 -11.95
CA ARG A 169 14.12 9.05 -12.96
C ARG A 169 14.55 7.60 -12.79
N ARG A 170 15.82 7.34 -12.51
CA ARG A 170 16.34 5.99 -12.28
C ARG A 170 15.81 5.36 -10.99
N ALA A 171 15.63 6.14 -9.92
CA ALA A 171 15.03 5.69 -8.68
C ALA A 171 13.54 5.34 -8.84
N GLY A 172 12.81 6.06 -9.71
CA GLY A 172 11.39 5.80 -10.00
C GLY A 172 11.13 4.58 -10.88
N THR A 173 12.10 4.15 -11.70
CA THR A 173 11.94 2.98 -12.59
C THR A 173 12.23 1.64 -11.93
N SER A 174 12.72 1.60 -10.68
CA SER A 174 12.97 0.35 -9.95
C SER A 174 11.71 -0.32 -9.39
N VAL A 175 10.52 0.18 -9.68
CA VAL A 175 9.22 -0.42 -9.35
C VAL A 175 8.64 -1.18 -10.57
N SER A 176 9.47 -1.76 -11.43
CA SER A 176 9.01 -2.68 -12.46
C SER A 176 8.91 -4.10 -11.91
N HIS A 177 7.73 -4.67 -12.06
CA HIS A 177 7.30 -6.02 -11.70
C HIS A 177 8.33 -7.10 -12.06
N PRO A 178 8.57 -8.07 -11.19
CA PRO A 178 8.93 -9.38 -11.67
C PRO A 178 7.65 -10.05 -12.22
N HIS A 179 7.56 -10.18 -13.52
CA HIS A 179 6.73 -11.19 -14.15
C HIS A 179 7.28 -12.56 -13.72
N GLY A 180 6.54 -13.25 -12.88
CA GLY A 180 6.64 -14.69 -12.73
C GLY A 180 5.77 -15.31 -13.80
N ASP A 181 6.36 -15.61 -14.97
CA ASP A 181 5.93 -16.70 -15.80
C ASP A 181 6.40 -17.98 -15.11
N GLU A 182 5.47 -18.76 -14.61
CA GLU A 182 5.65 -20.22 -14.49
C GLU A 182 4.32 -20.89 -14.76
N GLY A 183 4.35 -21.85 -15.71
CA GLY A 183 3.36 -22.61 -16.39
C GLY A 183 2.49 -23.57 -15.57
#